data_6ab565cbfac1846310fbebffaa34f6ec
#
_entry.id   6ab565cbfac1846310fbebffaa34f6ec
#
_cell.length_a   1.000
_cell.length_b   1.000
_cell.length_c   1.000
_cell.angle_alpha   90.00
_cell.angle_beta   90.00
_cell.angle_gamma   90.00
#
_symmetry.space_group_name_H-M   'P 1'
#
loop_
_entity.id
_entity.type
_entity.pdbx_description
1 polymer ?
#
loop_
_entity_poly.entity_id
_entity_poly.type
_entity_poly.pdbx_seq_one_letter_code
_entity_poly.pdbx_strand_id
1 'polypeptide(L)'
;MAMGDDGSVVEPEIICEGLGFPEGPIALPDGSVLLVEIAEGVLVNVAPSGRKTVVARLGGGPNGAAIGPDGAVYVCNNGGFRWIRQPGHIRVAGQADDYSGGRIERVDLSPGRFEVLYDRCDGARLRGPNDLVFDRHGGFYFTDHGKIRDRDLDRGAVCYATADGNHIREVIFPISLPNGIALSPDESVLYVTETETARLWRFRLQAPGQPEILPYPSPNGGQMVFGAGGYQRFDGIKVEADGRVGIATLQRGGITTVVPEDGFATHTAMPDRHTTNLCFGGPDLRTVHVTLSSTGMLARIRWPRAGHPLNFVSYGG
;
A
#
# COMPACT_ATOMS: atom_id res chain seq x y z
N MET A 1 5.77 23.32 -2.80
CA MET A 1 6.08 23.43 -1.37
C MET A 1 4.92 22.82 -0.60
N ALA A 2 5.21 21.83 0.22
CA ALA A 2 4.22 21.22 1.08
C ALA A 2 3.88 22.17 2.24
N MET A 3 2.60 22.40 2.56
CA MET A 3 2.19 23.15 3.75
C MET A 3 1.67 22.15 4.78
N GLY A 4 2.27 22.16 5.97
CA GLY A 4 1.74 21.44 7.12
C GLY A 4 0.41 22.06 7.61
N ASP A 5 -0.32 21.37 8.47
CA ASP A 5 -1.58 21.83 9.07
C ASP A 5 -1.46 23.19 9.78
N ASP A 6 -0.24 23.60 10.14
CA ASP A 6 0.11 24.89 10.78
C ASP A 6 0.62 25.96 9.81
N GLY A 7 0.57 25.69 8.49
CA GLY A 7 1.08 26.58 7.46
C GLY A 7 2.61 26.51 7.26
N SER A 8 3.31 25.61 7.94
CA SER A 8 4.73 25.38 7.72
C SER A 8 4.97 24.68 6.39
N VAL A 9 6.04 25.05 5.69
CA VAL A 9 6.50 24.38 4.49
C VAL A 9 7.26 23.14 4.93
N VAL A 10 6.73 21.94 4.64
CA VAL A 10 7.44 20.69 4.85
C VAL A 10 8.27 20.38 3.61
N GLU A 11 9.57 20.49 3.70
CA GLU A 11 10.48 20.04 2.63
C GLU A 11 10.83 18.57 2.87
N PRO A 12 10.52 17.67 1.93
CA PRO A 12 10.91 16.28 2.06
C PRO A 12 12.41 16.11 1.88
N GLU A 13 13.03 15.39 2.80
CA GLU A 13 14.43 14.95 2.67
C GLU A 13 14.46 13.69 1.79
N ILE A 14 15.20 13.73 0.69
CA ILE A 14 15.40 12.56 -0.16
C ILE A 14 16.46 11.66 0.46
N ILE A 15 16.08 10.41 0.77
CA ILE A 15 16.97 9.42 1.38
C ILE A 15 17.68 8.58 0.31
N CYS A 16 16.95 8.19 -0.74
CA CYS A 16 17.45 7.33 -1.80
C CYS A 16 16.84 7.72 -3.14
N GLU A 17 17.66 7.63 -4.19
CA GLU A 17 17.28 7.89 -5.58
C GLU A 17 17.61 6.69 -6.47
N GLY A 18 17.11 6.69 -7.70
CA GLY A 18 17.38 5.64 -8.68
C GLY A 18 16.64 4.32 -8.37
N LEU A 19 15.49 4.43 -7.72
CA LEU A 19 14.60 3.29 -7.46
C LEU A 19 13.67 3.06 -8.67
N GLY A 20 13.42 1.78 -9.00
CA GLY A 20 12.57 1.37 -10.11
C GLY A 20 11.09 1.35 -9.75
N PHE A 21 10.45 2.50 -9.59
CA PHE A 21 9.05 2.65 -9.17
C PHE A 21 8.84 2.05 -7.76
N PRO A 22 9.37 2.71 -6.69
CA PRO A 22 9.32 2.19 -5.33
C PRO A 22 7.90 2.14 -4.78
N GLU A 23 7.58 1.06 -4.02
CA GLU A 23 6.29 0.81 -3.41
C GLU A 23 6.41 0.00 -2.11
N GLY A 24 5.29 -0.16 -1.38
CA GLY A 24 5.17 -1.00 -0.20
C GLY A 24 6.21 -0.72 0.88
N PRO A 25 6.43 0.53 1.31
CA PRO A 25 7.48 0.85 2.28
C PRO A 25 7.13 0.34 3.68
N ILE A 26 8.13 -0.23 4.37
CA ILE A 26 8.06 -0.69 5.77
C ILE A 26 9.27 -0.10 6.50
N ALA A 27 9.03 0.79 7.44
CA ALA A 27 10.09 1.32 8.30
C ALA A 27 10.50 0.28 9.35
N LEU A 28 11.80 0.02 9.47
CA LEU A 28 12.36 -0.92 10.43
C LEU A 28 12.91 -0.20 11.68
N PRO A 29 13.08 -0.91 12.81
CA PRO A 29 13.55 -0.33 14.06
C PRO A 29 14.95 0.29 13.98
N ASP A 30 15.80 -0.24 13.10
CA ASP A 30 17.16 0.27 12.86
C ASP A 30 17.20 1.54 12.00
N GLY A 31 16.02 2.05 11.60
CA GLY A 31 15.85 3.22 10.74
C GLY A 31 16.01 2.94 9.26
N SER A 32 16.23 1.70 8.86
CA SER A 32 16.17 1.30 7.46
C SER A 32 14.72 1.15 6.98
N VAL A 33 14.52 1.12 5.66
CA VAL A 33 13.21 0.95 5.02
C VAL A 33 13.28 -0.20 4.05
N LEU A 34 12.48 -1.25 4.29
CA LEU A 34 12.18 -2.25 3.27
C LEU A 34 11.16 -1.66 2.30
N LEU A 35 11.34 -1.91 1.01
CA LEU A 35 10.39 -1.52 -0.03
C LEU A 35 10.57 -2.41 -1.26
N VAL A 36 9.61 -2.41 -2.15
CA VAL A 36 9.74 -3.08 -3.44
C VAL A 36 10.07 -2.06 -4.54
N GLU A 37 10.78 -2.51 -5.56
CA GLU A 37 10.91 -1.80 -6.83
C GLU A 37 10.09 -2.57 -7.86
N ILE A 38 8.88 -2.08 -8.17
CA ILE A 38 7.92 -2.81 -9.04
C ILE A 38 8.53 -3.06 -10.42
N ALA A 39 9.19 -2.03 -10.98
CA ALA A 39 9.72 -2.10 -12.34
C ALA A 39 10.97 -2.97 -12.46
N GLU A 40 11.62 -3.29 -11.35
CA GLU A 40 12.82 -4.13 -11.29
C GLU A 40 12.51 -5.54 -10.74
N GLY A 41 11.29 -5.76 -10.24
CA GLY A 41 10.86 -7.04 -9.69
C GLY A 41 11.64 -7.46 -8.44
N VAL A 42 11.99 -6.53 -7.55
CA VAL A 42 12.84 -6.81 -6.39
C VAL A 42 12.27 -6.25 -5.09
N LEU A 43 12.59 -6.94 -3.98
CA LEU A 43 12.50 -6.41 -2.62
C LEU A 43 13.89 -5.87 -2.24
N VAL A 44 13.94 -4.64 -1.73
CA VAL A 44 15.18 -3.98 -1.33
C VAL A 44 15.11 -3.46 0.09
N ASN A 45 16.26 -3.29 0.73
CA ASN A 45 16.44 -2.55 1.98
C ASN A 45 17.23 -1.28 1.69
N VAL A 46 16.69 -0.13 2.09
CA VAL A 46 17.35 1.17 2.05
C VAL A 46 17.80 1.52 3.47
N ALA A 47 19.09 1.52 3.70
CA ALA A 47 19.68 1.92 4.97
C ALA A 47 19.46 3.41 5.28
N PRO A 48 19.58 3.88 6.53
CA PRO A 48 19.48 5.31 6.88
C PRO A 48 20.46 6.21 6.12
N SER A 49 21.56 5.65 5.64
CA SER A 49 22.55 6.35 4.79
C SER A 49 22.14 6.51 3.32
N GLY A 50 20.98 5.99 2.93
CA GLY A 50 20.50 5.92 1.55
C GLY A 50 21.06 4.75 0.73
N ARG A 51 21.94 3.92 1.30
CA ARG A 51 22.48 2.76 0.59
C ARG A 51 21.41 1.69 0.39
N LYS A 52 21.14 1.37 -0.87
CA LYS A 52 20.22 0.31 -1.29
C LYS A 52 20.92 -1.05 -1.34
N THR A 53 20.25 -2.09 -0.86
CA THR A 53 20.65 -3.51 -0.95
C THR A 53 19.49 -4.35 -1.40
N VAL A 54 19.68 -5.19 -2.41
CA VAL A 54 18.64 -6.13 -2.87
C VAL A 54 18.56 -7.27 -1.87
N VAL A 55 17.35 -7.51 -1.35
CA VAL A 55 17.01 -8.61 -0.42
C VAL A 55 16.59 -9.84 -1.20
N ALA A 56 15.67 -9.69 -2.16
CA ALA A 56 15.16 -10.79 -2.96
C ALA A 56 14.81 -10.33 -4.38
N ARG A 57 14.95 -11.25 -5.36
CA ARG A 57 14.52 -11.04 -6.74
C ARG A 57 13.27 -11.85 -6.98
N LEU A 58 12.11 -11.18 -7.04
CA LEU A 58 10.79 -11.80 -7.09
C LEU A 58 10.27 -11.95 -8.52
N GLY A 59 10.73 -11.07 -9.42
CA GLY A 59 10.16 -10.96 -10.77
C GLY A 59 8.72 -10.47 -10.76
N GLY A 60 8.04 -10.47 -11.91
CA GLY A 60 6.68 -9.97 -12.04
C GLY A 60 6.57 -8.50 -11.67
N GLY A 61 5.70 -8.18 -10.73
CA GLY A 61 5.48 -6.82 -10.22
C GLY A 61 5.19 -6.83 -8.72
N PRO A 62 6.21 -6.99 -7.84
CA PRO A 62 6.02 -6.85 -6.40
C PRO A 62 5.52 -5.43 -6.10
N ASN A 63 4.51 -5.31 -5.24
CA ASN A 63 3.81 -4.05 -4.99
C ASN A 63 3.74 -3.77 -3.48
N GLY A 64 2.64 -4.02 -2.80
CA GLY A 64 2.54 -3.87 -1.36
C GLY A 64 3.35 -4.93 -0.61
N ALA A 65 3.87 -4.56 0.58
CA ALA A 65 4.62 -5.45 1.44
C ALA A 65 4.27 -5.23 2.92
N ALA A 66 4.28 -6.30 3.71
CA ALA A 66 4.12 -6.24 5.16
C ALA A 66 4.92 -7.36 5.85
N ILE A 67 5.35 -7.12 7.10
CA ILE A 67 5.98 -8.15 7.93
C ILE A 67 4.88 -8.98 8.59
N GLY A 68 4.99 -10.30 8.50
CA GLY A 68 4.07 -11.23 9.11
C GLY A 68 4.50 -11.71 10.51
N PRO A 69 3.67 -12.56 11.15
CA PRO A 69 3.89 -13.03 12.52
C PRO A 69 5.15 -13.90 12.67
N ASP A 70 5.66 -14.46 11.60
CA ASP A 70 6.88 -15.25 11.54
C ASP A 70 8.15 -14.44 11.21
N GLY A 71 8.01 -13.11 11.10
CA GLY A 71 9.10 -12.19 10.77
C GLY A 71 9.48 -12.18 9.28
N ALA A 72 8.81 -12.96 8.44
CA ALA A 72 8.97 -12.90 6.98
C ALA A 72 8.24 -11.69 6.40
N VAL A 73 8.64 -11.29 5.19
CA VAL A 73 7.94 -10.25 4.42
C VAL A 73 6.96 -10.91 3.46
N TYR A 74 5.70 -10.51 3.55
CA TYR A 74 4.65 -10.91 2.61
C TYR A 74 4.49 -9.84 1.56
N VAL A 75 4.49 -10.24 0.29
CA VAL A 75 4.49 -9.33 -0.85
C VAL A 75 3.32 -9.64 -1.76
N CYS A 76 2.51 -8.62 -2.04
CA CYS A 76 1.55 -8.63 -3.12
C CYS A 76 2.30 -8.51 -4.45
N ASN A 77 2.27 -9.53 -5.29
CA ASN A 77 2.88 -9.48 -6.62
C ASN A 77 1.78 -9.41 -7.68
N ASN A 78 1.70 -8.29 -8.39
CA ASN A 78 0.65 -8.03 -9.37
C ASN A 78 0.89 -8.68 -10.74
N GLY A 79 1.97 -9.45 -10.91
CA GLY A 79 2.32 -10.15 -12.13
C GLY A 79 3.00 -9.30 -13.21
N GLY A 80 3.14 -8.01 -13.02
CA GLY A 80 3.87 -7.11 -13.91
C GLY A 80 3.03 -6.04 -14.60
N PHE A 81 3.67 -4.90 -14.88
CA PHE A 81 3.12 -3.78 -15.63
C PHE A 81 3.93 -3.50 -16.87
N ARG A 82 3.26 -2.98 -17.91
CA ARG A 82 3.90 -2.31 -19.03
C ARG A 82 4.32 -0.90 -18.59
N TRP A 83 5.53 -0.49 -18.96
CA TRP A 83 6.12 0.76 -18.51
C TRP A 83 6.30 1.75 -19.63
N ILE A 84 6.03 3.03 -19.34
CA ILE A 84 6.47 4.15 -20.15
C ILE A 84 7.61 4.83 -19.41
N ARG A 85 8.80 4.81 -19.99
CA ARG A 85 10.01 5.45 -19.44
C ARG A 85 10.31 6.73 -20.21
N GLN A 86 10.52 7.82 -19.48
CA GLN A 86 10.93 9.12 -19.98
C GLN A 86 12.12 9.63 -19.14
N PRO A 87 12.93 10.59 -19.60
CA PRO A 87 14.01 11.15 -18.79
C PRO A 87 13.50 11.62 -17.43
N GLY A 88 14.01 11.03 -16.33
CA GLY A 88 13.64 11.34 -14.96
C GLY A 88 12.27 10.83 -14.50
N HIS A 89 11.49 10.12 -15.33
CA HIS A 89 10.17 9.65 -14.98
C HIS A 89 9.85 8.26 -15.55
N ILE A 90 9.18 7.46 -14.74
CA ILE A 90 8.61 6.18 -15.15
C ILE A 90 7.12 6.13 -14.73
N ARG A 91 6.27 5.53 -15.55
CA ARG A 91 4.84 5.35 -15.22
C ARG A 91 4.28 4.06 -15.75
N VAL A 92 3.26 3.56 -15.08
CA VAL A 92 2.48 2.39 -15.49
C VAL A 92 1.67 2.71 -16.75
N ALA A 93 1.62 1.73 -17.67
CA ALA A 93 0.85 1.79 -18.92
C ALA A 93 -0.06 0.56 -19.14
N GLY A 94 -0.53 -0.05 -18.05
CA GLY A 94 -1.41 -1.22 -18.10
C GLY A 94 -0.68 -2.53 -17.83
N GLN A 95 -1.32 -3.64 -18.16
CA GLN A 95 -0.80 -4.99 -17.95
C GLN A 95 0.46 -5.23 -18.80
N ALA A 96 1.45 -5.94 -18.22
CA ALA A 96 2.65 -6.35 -18.94
C ALA A 96 2.31 -7.37 -20.05
N ASP A 97 3.10 -7.34 -21.14
CA ASP A 97 2.97 -8.33 -22.21
C ASP A 97 3.38 -9.73 -21.73
N ASP A 98 4.34 -9.81 -20.81
CA ASP A 98 4.83 -11.01 -20.14
C ASP A 98 4.18 -11.24 -18.77
N TYR A 99 2.95 -10.76 -18.57
CA TYR A 99 2.21 -10.88 -17.31
C TYR A 99 2.24 -12.29 -16.74
N SER A 100 2.80 -12.44 -15.53
CA SER A 100 3.08 -13.74 -14.90
C SER A 100 1.98 -14.27 -13.97
N GLY A 101 0.85 -13.55 -13.84
CA GLY A 101 -0.21 -13.86 -12.89
C GLY A 101 -0.02 -13.15 -11.54
N GLY A 102 -1.15 -12.83 -10.89
CA GLY A 102 -1.16 -12.26 -9.55
C GLY A 102 -0.86 -13.34 -8.49
N ARG A 103 -0.15 -12.98 -7.42
CA ARG A 103 0.19 -13.92 -6.35
C ARG A 103 0.59 -13.19 -5.06
N ILE A 104 0.50 -13.89 -3.94
CA ILE A 104 1.09 -13.49 -2.66
C ILE A 104 2.36 -14.32 -2.46
N GLU A 105 3.46 -13.65 -2.19
CA GLU A 105 4.77 -14.25 -1.95
C GLU A 105 5.18 -14.05 -0.50
N ARG A 106 5.75 -15.08 0.12
CA ARG A 106 6.39 -15.02 1.43
C ARG A 106 7.89 -15.03 1.23
N VAL A 107 8.59 -14.05 1.80
CA VAL A 107 10.02 -13.81 1.60
C VAL A 107 10.76 -13.92 2.93
N ASP A 108 11.68 -14.86 3.06
CA ASP A 108 12.62 -14.92 4.16
C ASP A 108 13.70 -13.85 3.96
N LEU A 109 13.87 -12.95 4.93
CA LEU A 109 14.85 -11.84 4.82
C LEU A 109 16.30 -12.36 4.76
N SER A 110 16.57 -13.51 5.35
CA SER A 110 17.86 -14.21 5.26
C SER A 110 17.61 -15.69 4.98
N PRO A 111 17.98 -16.23 3.82
CA PRO A 111 18.89 -15.72 2.79
C PRO A 111 18.20 -15.03 1.59
N GLY A 112 17.03 -14.43 1.72
CA GLY A 112 16.31 -13.79 0.62
C GLY A 112 15.58 -14.77 -0.30
N ARG A 113 15.21 -15.93 0.21
CA ARG A 113 14.39 -16.93 -0.50
C ARG A 113 12.92 -16.54 -0.41
N PHE A 114 12.17 -16.87 -1.44
CA PHE A 114 10.72 -16.65 -1.43
C PHE A 114 10.00 -17.90 -1.93
N GLU A 115 8.74 -17.99 -1.54
CA GLU A 115 7.78 -18.99 -2.02
C GLU A 115 6.46 -18.30 -2.39
N VAL A 116 5.73 -18.87 -3.33
CA VAL A 116 4.36 -18.42 -3.65
C VAL A 116 3.43 -19.07 -2.64
N LEU A 117 2.80 -18.22 -1.81
CA LEU A 117 1.86 -18.69 -0.79
C LEU A 117 0.46 -18.87 -1.36
N TYR A 118 0.00 -17.92 -2.19
CA TYR A 118 -1.29 -17.96 -2.85
C TYR A 118 -1.20 -17.40 -4.28
N ASP A 119 -1.81 -18.08 -5.24
CA ASP A 119 -2.00 -17.59 -6.61
C ASP A 119 -3.48 -17.64 -7.03
N ARG A 120 -4.36 -18.15 -6.16
CA ARG A 120 -5.79 -18.32 -6.35
C ARG A 120 -6.57 -18.00 -5.10
N CYS A 121 -7.81 -17.53 -5.29
CA CYS A 121 -8.81 -17.37 -4.26
C CYS A 121 -10.12 -18.00 -4.75
N ASP A 122 -10.74 -18.89 -3.97
CA ASP A 122 -11.98 -19.59 -4.31
C ASP A 122 -11.96 -20.21 -5.73
N GLY A 123 -10.81 -20.75 -6.14
CA GLY A 123 -10.60 -21.38 -7.45
C GLY A 123 -10.28 -20.39 -8.58
N ALA A 124 -10.55 -19.10 -8.44
CA ALA A 124 -10.16 -18.07 -9.40
C ALA A 124 -8.70 -17.64 -9.22
N ARG A 125 -7.99 -17.36 -10.32
CA ARG A 125 -6.64 -16.79 -10.24
C ARG A 125 -6.67 -15.36 -9.71
N LEU A 126 -5.74 -15.03 -8.81
CA LEU A 126 -5.48 -13.64 -8.44
C LEU A 126 -5.01 -12.87 -9.68
N ARG A 127 -5.48 -11.63 -9.81
CA ARG A 127 -5.24 -10.81 -11.00
C ARG A 127 -4.15 -9.78 -10.81
N GLY A 128 -4.21 -9.02 -9.72
CA GLY A 128 -3.27 -7.94 -9.47
C GLY A 128 -3.20 -7.59 -7.99
N PRO A 129 -2.78 -8.53 -7.09
CA PRO A 129 -2.58 -8.19 -5.70
C PRO A 129 -1.77 -6.91 -5.56
N ASN A 130 -2.27 -5.97 -4.74
CA ASN A 130 -1.71 -4.63 -4.69
C ASN A 130 -1.13 -4.30 -3.31
N ASP A 131 -1.92 -4.14 -2.26
CA ASP A 131 -1.44 -3.81 -0.91
C ASP A 131 -2.03 -4.78 0.12
N LEU A 132 -1.40 -4.87 1.31
CA LEU A 132 -1.81 -5.80 2.37
C LEU A 132 -1.58 -5.23 3.76
N VAL A 133 -2.39 -5.70 4.71
CA VAL A 133 -2.26 -5.39 6.13
C VAL A 133 -2.55 -6.62 6.98
N PHE A 134 -1.67 -6.94 7.92
CA PHE A 134 -1.90 -8.00 8.92
C PHE A 134 -2.79 -7.50 10.05
N ASP A 135 -3.69 -8.36 10.52
CA ASP A 135 -4.38 -8.18 11.79
C ASP A 135 -3.54 -8.74 12.96
N ARG A 136 -3.93 -8.42 14.20
CA ARG A 136 -3.23 -8.87 15.41
C ARG A 136 -3.26 -10.38 15.64
N HIS A 137 -4.10 -11.11 14.92
CA HIS A 137 -4.26 -12.56 15.02
C HIS A 137 -3.38 -13.33 14.02
N GLY A 138 -2.67 -12.61 13.13
CA GLY A 138 -1.76 -13.20 12.15
C GLY A 138 -2.42 -13.57 10.82
N GLY A 139 -3.68 -13.20 10.61
CA GLY A 139 -4.28 -13.16 9.30
C GLY A 139 -4.00 -11.83 8.60
N PHE A 140 -4.24 -11.74 7.32
CA PHE A 140 -4.04 -10.50 6.57
C PHE A 140 -5.11 -10.27 5.52
N TYR A 141 -5.47 -9.00 5.38
CA TYR A 141 -6.28 -8.52 4.28
C TYR A 141 -5.37 -8.04 3.16
N PHE A 142 -5.77 -8.28 1.91
CA PHE A 142 -5.10 -7.69 0.77
C PHE A 142 -6.10 -7.30 -0.32
N THR A 143 -5.73 -6.32 -1.11
CA THR A 143 -6.49 -5.90 -2.28
C THR A 143 -6.01 -6.67 -3.51
N ASP A 144 -6.94 -7.23 -4.28
CA ASP A 144 -6.71 -7.64 -5.67
C ASP A 144 -7.25 -6.53 -6.57
N HIS A 145 -6.35 -5.64 -6.99
CA HIS A 145 -6.69 -4.48 -7.81
C HIS A 145 -7.26 -4.87 -9.18
N GLY A 146 -6.91 -6.05 -9.67
CA GLY A 146 -7.16 -6.43 -11.03
C GLY A 146 -6.14 -5.82 -12.00
N LYS A 147 -6.38 -5.99 -13.29
CA LYS A 147 -5.55 -5.48 -14.39
C LYS A 147 -6.35 -4.57 -15.30
N ILE A 148 -5.71 -3.51 -15.78
CA ILE A 148 -6.22 -2.60 -16.78
C ILE A 148 -5.57 -2.96 -18.11
N ARG A 149 -6.40 -3.17 -19.13
CA ARG A 149 -6.02 -3.44 -20.53
C ARG A 149 -6.58 -2.34 -21.43
N ASP A 150 -6.28 -2.39 -22.70
CA ASP A 150 -6.59 -1.29 -23.63
C ASP A 150 -8.10 -0.95 -23.70
N ARG A 151 -8.99 -1.94 -23.53
CA ARG A 151 -10.45 -1.77 -23.69
C ARG A 151 -11.28 -2.35 -22.55
N ASP A 152 -10.66 -3.02 -21.60
CA ASP A 152 -11.34 -3.64 -20.46
C ASP A 152 -10.47 -3.60 -19.19
N LEU A 153 -11.09 -3.89 -18.08
CA LEU A 153 -10.42 -4.03 -16.78
C LEU A 153 -11.09 -5.12 -15.96
N ASP A 154 -10.31 -5.73 -15.06
CA ASP A 154 -10.86 -6.65 -14.08
C ASP A 154 -11.60 -5.86 -12.98
N ARG A 155 -12.69 -6.43 -12.46
CA ARG A 155 -13.25 -5.95 -11.19
C ARG A 155 -12.37 -6.45 -10.06
N GLY A 156 -12.05 -5.56 -9.14
CA GLY A 156 -11.21 -5.89 -8.00
C GLY A 156 -11.97 -6.52 -6.85
N ALA A 157 -11.21 -7.04 -5.90
CA ALA A 157 -11.68 -7.67 -4.67
C ALA A 157 -10.82 -7.28 -3.47
N VAL A 158 -11.34 -7.52 -2.27
CA VAL A 158 -10.54 -7.66 -1.06
C VAL A 158 -10.60 -9.10 -0.63
N CYS A 159 -9.45 -9.67 -0.37
CA CYS A 159 -9.30 -11.03 0.16
C CYS A 159 -8.79 -11.00 1.60
N TYR A 160 -9.13 -12.04 2.35
CA TYR A 160 -8.54 -12.35 3.65
C TYR A 160 -7.85 -13.69 3.59
N ALA A 161 -6.63 -13.77 4.10
CA ALA A 161 -5.80 -14.97 4.06
C ALA A 161 -5.03 -15.19 5.36
N THR A 162 -4.57 -16.43 5.59
CA THR A 162 -3.73 -16.79 6.74
C THR A 162 -2.26 -16.93 6.33
N ALA A 163 -1.35 -16.62 7.26
CA ALA A 163 0.08 -16.65 7.01
C ALA A 163 0.64 -18.06 6.76
N ASP A 164 -0.09 -19.09 7.14
CA ASP A 164 0.30 -20.51 6.98
C ASP A 164 -0.03 -21.11 5.59
N GLY A 165 -0.64 -20.32 4.69
CA GLY A 165 -0.98 -20.77 3.33
C GLY A 165 -2.24 -21.66 3.24
N ASN A 166 -2.99 -21.86 4.34
CA ASN A 166 -4.09 -22.82 4.38
C ASN A 166 -5.46 -22.23 4.05
N HIS A 167 -5.66 -20.95 4.29
CA HIS A 167 -6.96 -20.31 4.08
C HIS A 167 -6.82 -18.98 3.34
N ILE A 168 -7.61 -18.86 2.29
CA ILE A 168 -7.83 -17.61 1.56
C ILE A 168 -9.28 -17.55 1.11
N ARG A 169 -9.91 -16.40 1.20
CA ARG A 169 -11.27 -16.17 0.70
C ARG A 169 -11.45 -14.73 0.24
N GLU A 170 -12.32 -14.52 -0.71
CA GLU A 170 -12.82 -13.21 -1.10
C GLU A 170 -13.83 -12.72 -0.05
N VAL A 171 -13.61 -11.51 0.49
CA VAL A 171 -14.46 -10.96 1.57
C VAL A 171 -15.23 -9.72 1.15
N ILE A 172 -14.78 -9.02 0.11
CA ILE A 172 -15.47 -7.89 -0.50
C ILE A 172 -15.34 -8.00 -2.02
N PHE A 173 -16.48 -8.10 -2.70
CA PHE A 173 -16.58 -8.09 -4.16
C PHE A 173 -17.97 -7.62 -4.59
N PRO A 174 -18.08 -6.81 -5.65
CA PRO A 174 -17.00 -6.16 -6.39
C PRO A 174 -16.57 -4.83 -5.74
N ILE A 175 -15.32 -4.45 -5.97
CA ILE A 175 -14.81 -3.12 -5.65
C ILE A 175 -13.98 -2.60 -6.83
N SER A 176 -13.97 -1.28 -7.06
CA SER A 176 -13.36 -0.72 -8.28
C SER A 176 -11.89 -0.42 -8.07
N LEU A 177 -11.00 -1.23 -8.66
CA LEU A 177 -9.55 -1.04 -8.61
C LEU A 177 -9.06 -0.71 -7.19
N PRO A 178 -9.33 -1.59 -6.18
CA PRO A 178 -8.92 -1.36 -4.80
C PRO A 178 -7.40 -1.36 -4.70
N ASN A 179 -6.86 -0.43 -3.90
CA ASN A 179 -5.43 -0.21 -3.78
C ASN A 179 -5.00 -0.29 -2.32
N GLY A 180 -4.72 0.84 -1.66
CA GLY A 180 -4.31 0.86 -0.28
C GLY A 180 -5.33 0.25 0.67
N ILE A 181 -4.86 -0.48 1.67
CA ILE A 181 -5.67 -1.17 2.67
C ILE A 181 -5.06 -0.99 4.06
N ALA A 182 -5.87 -0.69 5.06
CA ALA A 182 -5.42 -0.51 6.44
C ALA A 182 -6.53 -0.83 7.45
N LEU A 183 -6.14 -1.19 8.67
CA LEU A 183 -7.04 -1.38 9.80
C LEU A 183 -7.08 -0.12 10.69
N SER A 184 -8.24 0.14 11.31
CA SER A 184 -8.33 1.12 12.41
C SER A 184 -7.47 0.68 13.59
N PRO A 185 -7.09 1.59 14.53
CA PRO A 185 -6.24 1.23 15.67
C PRO A 185 -6.78 0.11 16.55
N ASP A 186 -8.10 -0.01 16.65
CA ASP A 186 -8.78 -1.08 17.39
C ASP A 186 -9.09 -2.32 16.53
N GLU A 187 -8.79 -2.26 15.22
CA GLU A 187 -9.07 -3.27 14.19
C GLU A 187 -10.56 -3.57 13.99
N SER A 188 -11.44 -2.67 14.40
CA SER A 188 -12.88 -2.82 14.18
C SER A 188 -13.35 -2.36 12.80
N VAL A 189 -12.47 -1.66 12.05
CA VAL A 189 -12.76 -1.11 10.73
C VAL A 189 -11.63 -1.40 9.76
N LEU A 190 -11.99 -1.87 8.58
CA LEU A 190 -11.10 -1.98 7.43
C LEU A 190 -11.33 -0.80 6.49
N TYR A 191 -10.26 -0.06 6.18
CA TYR A 191 -10.24 1.01 5.19
C TYR A 191 -9.65 0.53 3.88
N VAL A 192 -10.29 0.92 2.76
CA VAL A 192 -9.83 0.56 1.40
C VAL A 192 -9.96 1.77 0.49
N THR A 193 -8.91 2.06 -0.28
CA THR A 193 -8.97 3.08 -1.33
C THR A 193 -9.33 2.46 -2.68
N GLU A 194 -10.05 3.23 -3.50
CA GLU A 194 -10.22 2.97 -4.93
C GLU A 194 -9.35 3.96 -5.73
N THR A 195 -8.57 3.44 -6.67
CA THR A 195 -7.62 4.26 -7.41
C THR A 195 -8.33 5.26 -8.34
N GLU A 196 -9.06 4.78 -9.32
CA GLU A 196 -9.60 5.64 -10.39
C GLU A 196 -10.73 6.57 -9.92
N THR A 197 -11.47 6.17 -8.90
CA THR A 197 -12.58 6.96 -8.37
C THR A 197 -12.16 7.92 -7.26
N ALA A 198 -10.92 7.80 -6.77
CA ALA A 198 -10.36 8.55 -5.64
C ALA A 198 -11.31 8.55 -4.43
N ARG A 199 -11.76 7.36 -4.03
CA ARG A 199 -12.65 7.15 -2.89
C ARG A 199 -11.97 6.37 -1.80
N LEU A 200 -12.28 6.74 -0.53
CA LEU A 200 -11.97 5.98 0.67
C LEU A 200 -13.25 5.33 1.17
N TRP A 201 -13.22 4.01 1.31
CA TRP A 201 -14.29 3.20 1.86
C TRP A 201 -13.91 2.68 3.24
N ARG A 202 -14.92 2.47 4.11
CA ARG A 202 -14.78 1.73 5.36
C ARG A 202 -15.76 0.57 5.42
N PHE A 203 -15.30 -0.55 6.01
CA PHE A 203 -16.07 -1.74 6.27
C PHE A 203 -15.92 -2.08 7.74
N ARG A 204 -17.03 -2.18 8.49
CA ARG A 204 -16.98 -2.66 9.86
C ARG A 204 -16.63 -4.15 9.86
N LEU A 205 -15.78 -4.55 10.81
CA LEU A 205 -15.38 -5.94 10.98
C LEU A 205 -16.14 -6.55 12.16
N GLN A 206 -16.88 -7.62 11.92
CA GLN A 206 -17.55 -8.43 12.97
C GLN A 206 -16.56 -9.38 13.63
N ALA A 207 -15.58 -9.86 12.87
CA ALA A 207 -14.44 -10.68 13.27
C ALA A 207 -13.36 -10.63 12.19
N PRO A 208 -12.14 -11.14 12.41
CA PRO A 208 -11.11 -11.27 11.40
C PRO A 208 -11.66 -11.92 10.10
N GLY A 209 -11.45 -11.25 8.98
CA GLY A 209 -11.96 -11.67 7.68
C GLY A 209 -13.49 -11.60 7.52
N GLN A 210 -14.25 -10.97 8.42
CA GLN A 210 -15.71 -10.91 8.37
C GLN A 210 -16.21 -9.45 8.32
N PRO A 211 -16.09 -8.75 7.18
CA PRO A 211 -16.67 -7.44 7.02
C PRO A 211 -18.21 -7.51 7.01
N GLU A 212 -18.82 -6.52 7.63
CA GLU A 212 -20.24 -6.25 7.47
C GLU A 212 -20.48 -5.68 6.06
N ILE A 213 -21.37 -6.30 5.30
CA ILE A 213 -21.69 -5.87 3.94
C ILE A 213 -23.03 -5.11 3.97
N LEU A 214 -22.96 -3.81 3.71
CA LEU A 214 -24.14 -2.95 3.66
C LEU A 214 -24.96 -3.25 2.39
N PRO A 215 -26.30 -3.19 2.49
CA PRO A 215 -27.18 -3.37 1.34
C PRO A 215 -27.10 -2.18 0.38
N TYR A 216 -27.76 -2.32 -0.77
CA TYR A 216 -28.03 -1.19 -1.67
C TYR A 216 -28.55 0.03 -0.88
N PRO A 217 -28.06 1.28 -1.15
CA PRO A 217 -27.35 1.70 -2.37
C PRO A 217 -25.81 1.60 -2.30
N SER A 218 -25.20 0.96 -1.32
CA SER A 218 -23.75 0.77 -1.34
C SER A 218 -23.34 -0.06 -2.57
N PRO A 219 -22.39 0.40 -3.41
CA PRO A 219 -22.00 -0.31 -4.62
C PRO A 219 -21.09 -1.52 -4.35
N ASN A 220 -20.46 -1.58 -3.18
CA ASN A 220 -19.47 -2.59 -2.80
C ASN A 220 -19.67 -3.12 -1.38
N GLY A 221 -20.77 -2.73 -0.70
CA GLY A 221 -21.06 -3.12 0.67
C GLY A 221 -20.37 -2.29 1.75
N GLY A 222 -19.51 -1.33 1.38
CA GLY A 222 -18.85 -0.40 2.30
C GLY A 222 -19.60 0.91 2.48
N GLN A 223 -19.22 1.67 3.51
CA GLN A 223 -19.61 3.05 3.68
C GLN A 223 -18.53 3.95 3.10
N MET A 224 -18.90 4.85 2.18
CA MET A 224 -17.97 5.87 1.69
C MET A 224 -17.64 6.86 2.80
N VAL A 225 -16.35 7.07 3.04
CA VAL A 225 -15.82 8.03 4.01
C VAL A 225 -15.49 9.35 3.34
N PHE A 226 -14.80 9.27 2.19
CA PHE A 226 -14.33 10.45 1.47
C PHE A 226 -14.23 10.17 -0.03
N GLY A 227 -14.44 11.19 -0.83
CA GLY A 227 -14.21 11.17 -2.26
C GLY A 227 -13.56 12.48 -2.70
N ALA A 228 -12.41 12.40 -3.34
CA ALA A 228 -11.70 13.59 -3.81
C ALA A 228 -12.39 14.22 -5.02
N GLY A 229 -12.47 15.55 -5.03
CA GLY A 229 -12.90 16.30 -6.18
C GLY A 229 -11.79 16.47 -7.23
N GLY A 230 -12.17 16.78 -8.47
CA GLY A 230 -11.23 16.96 -9.57
C GLY A 230 -10.60 15.64 -10.04
N TYR A 231 -9.50 15.75 -10.83
CA TYR A 231 -8.79 14.58 -11.32
C TYR A 231 -7.66 14.18 -10.37
N GLN A 232 -7.96 13.26 -9.48
CA GLN A 232 -7.03 12.68 -8.51
C GLN A 232 -7.25 11.17 -8.49
N ARG A 233 -6.27 10.43 -7.94
CA ARG A 233 -6.36 9.00 -7.73
C ARG A 233 -5.81 8.68 -6.34
N PHE A 234 -6.38 7.69 -5.67
CA PHE A 234 -5.87 7.22 -4.39
C PHE A 234 -5.03 5.96 -4.56
N ASP A 235 -3.98 5.86 -3.74
CA ASP A 235 -3.03 4.76 -3.77
C ASP A 235 -2.89 4.18 -2.35
N GLY A 236 -1.69 3.89 -1.87
CA GLY A 236 -1.45 3.31 -0.56
C GLY A 236 -1.97 4.17 0.61
N ILE A 237 -2.32 3.54 1.72
CA ILE A 237 -2.81 4.22 2.93
C ILE A 237 -2.12 3.72 4.19
N LYS A 238 -2.03 4.60 5.19
CA LYS A 238 -1.67 4.23 6.56
C LYS A 238 -2.53 5.01 7.55
N VAL A 239 -2.76 4.43 8.72
CA VAL A 239 -3.60 5.02 9.77
C VAL A 239 -2.71 5.66 10.82
N GLU A 240 -3.10 6.85 11.29
CA GLU A 240 -2.49 7.53 12.42
C GLU A 240 -3.02 6.96 13.75
N ALA A 241 -2.29 7.15 14.84
CA ALA A 241 -2.68 6.62 16.16
C ALA A 241 -4.03 7.16 16.67
N ASP A 242 -4.45 8.32 16.20
CA ASP A 242 -5.74 8.93 16.52
C ASP A 242 -6.87 8.55 15.54
N GLY A 243 -6.60 7.62 14.62
CA GLY A 243 -7.59 7.08 13.68
C GLY A 243 -7.69 7.80 12.34
N ARG A 244 -6.98 8.92 12.12
CA ARG A 244 -6.93 9.55 10.80
C ARG A 244 -6.27 8.64 9.78
N VAL A 245 -6.70 8.77 8.52
CA VAL A 245 -6.19 7.97 7.41
C VAL A 245 -5.38 8.85 6.46
N GLY A 246 -4.08 8.60 6.40
CA GLY A 246 -3.16 9.21 5.43
C GLY A 246 -3.19 8.44 4.12
N ILE A 247 -3.54 9.11 3.02
CA ILE A 247 -3.73 8.53 1.68
C ILE A 247 -2.71 9.12 0.73
N ALA A 248 -1.85 8.27 0.16
CA ALA A 248 -1.01 8.68 -0.96
C ALA A 248 -1.89 9.02 -2.17
N THR A 249 -1.71 10.23 -2.70
CA THR A 249 -2.61 10.82 -3.69
C THR A 249 -1.87 11.14 -4.98
N LEU A 250 -2.21 10.39 -6.01
CA LEU A 250 -1.66 10.57 -7.35
C LEU A 250 -2.28 11.76 -8.07
N GLN A 251 -1.57 12.30 -9.05
CA GLN A 251 -1.91 13.46 -9.89
C GLN A 251 -1.81 14.79 -9.16
N ARG A 252 -2.41 14.91 -7.99
CA ARG A 252 -2.19 16.05 -7.11
C ARG A 252 -0.78 16.04 -6.51
N GLY A 253 -0.25 14.86 -6.21
CA GLY A 253 1.07 14.65 -5.62
C GLY A 253 1.12 14.99 -4.15
N GLY A 254 1.13 13.97 -3.28
CA GLY A 254 1.18 14.19 -1.84
C GLY A 254 0.35 13.23 -1.01
N ILE A 255 0.10 13.61 0.23
CA ILE A 255 -0.67 12.82 1.20
C ILE A 255 -1.95 13.59 1.55
N THR A 256 -3.10 12.99 1.29
CA THR A 256 -4.40 13.47 1.75
C THR A 256 -4.73 12.79 3.07
N THR A 257 -4.83 13.56 4.15
CA THR A 257 -5.20 13.03 5.47
C THR A 257 -6.68 13.26 5.70
N VAL A 258 -7.42 12.18 5.93
CA VAL A 258 -8.88 12.20 6.15
C VAL A 258 -9.20 11.88 7.60
N VAL A 259 -10.14 12.63 8.18
CA VAL A 259 -10.80 12.32 9.46
C VAL A 259 -12.02 11.45 9.14
N PRO A 260 -12.05 10.16 9.50
CA PRO A 260 -13.09 9.24 9.03
C PRO A 260 -14.50 9.51 9.57
N GLU A 261 -14.61 10.26 10.67
CA GLU A 261 -15.89 10.55 11.36
C GLU A 261 -16.73 11.56 10.58
N ASP A 262 -16.11 12.58 9.99
CA ASP A 262 -16.79 13.68 9.32
C ASP A 262 -16.37 13.90 7.86
N GLY A 263 -15.35 13.15 7.39
CA GLY A 263 -14.81 13.26 6.04
C GLY A 263 -13.99 14.54 5.81
N PHE A 264 -13.63 15.27 6.86
CA PHE A 264 -12.72 16.42 6.74
C PHE A 264 -11.35 15.93 6.24
N ALA A 265 -10.77 16.64 5.29
CA ALA A 265 -9.50 16.27 4.70
C ALA A 265 -8.55 17.45 4.54
N THR A 266 -7.28 17.21 4.86
CA THR A 266 -6.16 18.10 4.57
C THR A 266 -5.24 17.47 3.54
N HIS A 267 -4.33 18.25 2.94
CA HIS A 267 -3.40 17.74 1.94
C HIS A 267 -2.00 18.31 2.14
N THR A 268 -1.03 17.40 2.26
CA THR A 268 0.40 17.72 2.31
C THR A 268 1.03 17.37 0.97
N ALA A 269 1.46 18.39 0.21
CA ALA A 269 2.00 18.19 -1.13
C ALA A 269 3.40 17.54 -1.10
N MET A 270 3.69 16.72 -2.10
CA MET A 270 5.00 16.11 -2.36
C MET A 270 5.48 16.46 -3.77
N PRO A 271 6.80 16.40 -4.04
CA PRO A 271 7.34 16.82 -5.32
C PRO A 271 7.03 15.89 -6.50
N ASP A 272 6.53 14.69 -6.24
CA ASP A 272 6.16 13.72 -7.28
C ASP A 272 4.63 13.56 -7.38
N ARG A 273 4.09 13.68 -8.60
CA ARG A 273 2.66 13.41 -8.88
C ARG A 273 2.27 11.94 -8.68
N HIS A 274 3.23 11.02 -8.65
CA HIS A 274 3.05 9.63 -8.27
C HIS A 274 3.63 9.39 -6.87
N THR A 275 3.09 10.11 -5.89
CA THR A 275 3.24 9.78 -4.47
C THR A 275 2.36 8.57 -4.20
N THR A 276 2.95 7.37 -4.10
CA THR A 276 2.20 6.12 -4.20
C THR A 276 1.94 5.45 -2.87
N ASN A 277 2.86 5.58 -1.90
CA ASN A 277 2.66 4.96 -0.59
C ASN A 277 3.43 5.71 0.50
N LEU A 278 3.16 5.36 1.75
CA LEU A 278 3.83 5.92 2.92
C LEU A 278 3.95 4.87 4.03
N CYS A 279 4.89 5.06 4.95
CA CYS A 279 4.91 4.32 6.21
C CYS A 279 5.41 5.20 7.35
N PHE A 280 4.93 4.92 8.55
CA PHE A 280 5.39 5.56 9.77
C PHE A 280 6.58 4.80 10.35
N GLY A 281 7.58 5.55 10.83
CA GLY A 281 8.78 5.01 11.43
C GLY A 281 9.36 5.95 12.48
N GLY A 282 10.56 5.60 12.96
CA GLY A 282 11.20 6.26 14.07
C GLY A 282 10.60 5.85 15.43
N PRO A 283 11.27 6.16 16.55
CA PRO A 283 10.87 5.69 17.88
C PRO A 283 9.52 6.25 18.34
N ASP A 284 9.10 7.40 17.81
CA ASP A 284 7.83 8.05 18.14
C ASP A 284 6.80 7.94 17.03
N LEU A 285 7.07 7.15 15.97
CA LEU A 285 6.21 6.96 14.80
C LEU A 285 5.79 8.26 14.10
N ARG A 286 6.61 9.30 14.18
CA ARG A 286 6.37 10.60 13.53
C ARG A 286 7.31 10.87 12.35
N THR A 287 8.14 9.92 11.99
CA THR A 287 8.90 9.97 10.74
C THR A 287 8.09 9.25 9.66
N VAL A 288 7.64 9.97 8.65
CA VAL A 288 6.94 9.36 7.52
C VAL A 288 7.91 9.19 6.37
N HIS A 289 8.07 7.96 5.91
CA HIS A 289 8.76 7.66 4.67
C HIS A 289 7.73 7.57 3.54
N VAL A 290 8.04 8.17 2.40
CA VAL A 290 7.12 8.34 1.27
C VAL A 290 7.79 7.85 -0.01
N THR A 291 7.09 7.00 -0.76
CA THR A 291 7.54 6.58 -2.08
C THR A 291 7.10 7.58 -3.15
N LEU A 292 8.09 8.14 -3.85
CA LEU A 292 7.95 9.07 -4.97
C LEU A 292 8.25 8.28 -6.24
N SER A 293 7.25 7.54 -6.73
CA SER A 293 7.50 6.38 -7.58
C SER A 293 7.84 6.74 -9.02
N SER A 294 7.25 7.82 -9.56
CA SER A 294 7.58 8.23 -10.93
C SER A 294 9.00 8.75 -11.06
N THR A 295 9.50 9.45 -10.04
CA THR A 295 10.86 9.97 -9.99
C THR A 295 11.87 8.97 -9.42
N GLY A 296 11.39 7.84 -8.88
CA GLY A 296 12.24 6.78 -8.35
C GLY A 296 12.96 7.16 -7.06
N MET A 297 12.26 7.79 -6.12
CA MET A 297 12.84 8.29 -4.89
C MET A 297 12.13 7.76 -3.65
N LEU A 298 12.87 7.60 -2.54
CA LEU A 298 12.36 7.46 -1.19
C LEU A 298 12.65 8.76 -0.44
N ALA A 299 11.60 9.40 0.05
CA ALA A 299 11.68 10.61 0.84
C ALA A 299 11.27 10.35 2.30
N ARG A 300 11.69 11.24 3.21
CA ARG A 300 11.15 11.29 4.57
C ARG A 300 10.75 12.69 4.95
N ILE A 301 9.74 12.78 5.82
CA ILE A 301 9.28 14.04 6.41
C ILE A 301 8.98 13.84 7.90
N ARG A 302 9.04 14.90 8.66
CA ARG A 302 8.52 14.91 10.02
C ARG A 302 7.01 15.11 9.97
N TRP A 303 6.26 14.23 10.63
CA TRP A 303 4.80 14.26 10.65
C TRP A 303 4.29 14.81 11.99
N PRO A 304 3.21 15.61 12.00
CA PRO A 304 2.74 16.25 13.24
C PRO A 304 2.14 15.28 14.26
N ARG A 305 1.64 14.13 13.80
CA ARG A 305 0.99 13.10 14.62
C ARG A 305 1.73 11.77 14.49
N ALA A 306 1.60 10.93 15.50
CA ALA A 306 2.16 9.58 15.44
C ALA A 306 1.32 8.69 14.52
N GLY A 307 1.96 7.82 13.75
CA GLY A 307 1.29 6.73 13.06
C GLY A 307 0.84 5.64 14.04
N HIS A 308 -0.13 4.84 13.62
CA HIS A 308 -0.45 3.60 14.32
C HIS A 308 0.62 2.55 14.01
N PRO A 309 1.19 1.86 15.03
CA PRO A 309 2.19 0.82 14.80
C PRO A 309 1.58 -0.33 14.00
N LEU A 310 2.32 -0.84 13.02
CA LEU A 310 1.94 -2.04 12.30
C LEU A 310 2.13 -3.28 13.19
N ASN A 311 1.22 -4.24 13.09
CA ASN A 311 1.37 -5.54 13.73
C ASN A 311 2.68 -6.20 13.24
N PHE A 312 3.35 -6.93 14.13
CA PHE A 312 4.58 -7.69 13.87
C PHE A 312 5.82 -6.87 13.48
N VAL A 313 5.75 -5.53 13.54
CA VAL A 313 6.93 -4.65 13.44
C VAL A 313 7.24 -4.11 14.83
N SER A 314 8.39 -4.50 15.40
CA SER A 314 8.81 -3.99 16.72
C SER A 314 9.46 -2.61 16.56
N TYR A 315 8.74 -1.57 16.85
CA TYR A 315 9.30 -0.22 16.97
C TYR A 315 9.87 -0.08 18.38
N GLY A 316 11.17 -0.39 18.58
CA GLY A 316 11.82 -0.50 19.87
C GLY A 316 11.34 0.52 20.90
N GLY A 317 10.90 0.03 22.07
CA GLY A 317 10.58 0.81 23.25
C GLY A 317 11.83 1.02 24.12
#